data_946996d6127ba0cebf17f883865e314c
#
_entry.id   946996d6127ba0cebf17f883865e314c
#
_cell.length_a   1.000
_cell.length_b   1.000
_cell.length_c   1.000
_cell.angle_alpha   90.00
_cell.angle_beta   90.00
_cell.angle_gamma   90.00
#
_symmetry.space_group_name_H-M   'P 1'
#
loop_
_entity.id
_entity.type
_entity.pdbx_description
1 polymer ?
#
loop_
_entity_poly.entity_id
_entity_poly.type
_entity_poly.pdbx_seq_one_letter_code
_entity_poly.pdbx_strand_id
1 'polypeptide(L)' 'VSAAKWVQMTVRGVTIRAQKFVMTGDLERELWYDSTGMLVKVRFSWEDGSELQFRML' A
#
# COMPACT_ATOMS: atom_id res chain seq x y z
N VAL A 1 -6.64 -1.28 12.51
CA VAL A 1 -5.77 -1.91 11.50
C VAL A 1 -6.44 -3.16 10.97
N SER A 2 -6.61 -3.23 9.67
CA SER A 2 -7.18 -4.41 9.03
C SER A 2 -6.12 -5.50 8.88
N ALA A 3 -6.59 -6.75 8.74
CA ALA A 3 -5.71 -7.87 8.49
C ALA A 3 -4.94 -7.67 7.18
N ALA A 4 -3.71 -8.13 7.15
CA ALA A 4 -2.89 -8.08 5.96
C ALA A 4 -3.47 -8.97 4.86
N LYS A 5 -3.33 -8.54 3.63
CA LYS A 5 -3.80 -9.25 2.48
C LYS A 5 -2.67 -9.36 1.46
N TRP A 6 -2.47 -10.54 0.90
CA TRP A 6 -1.47 -10.71 -0.14
C TRP A 6 -2.06 -10.28 -1.48
N VAL A 7 -1.38 -9.39 -2.17
CA VAL A 7 -1.77 -8.93 -3.50
C VAL A 7 -0.57 -9.02 -4.43
N GLN A 8 -0.83 -9.19 -5.71
CA GLN A 8 0.23 -9.13 -6.72
C GLN A 8 0.34 -7.71 -7.22
N MET A 9 1.57 -7.24 -7.37
CA MET A 9 1.81 -5.92 -7.95
C MET A 9 3.05 -5.98 -8.82
N THR A 10 3.08 -5.12 -9.83
CA THR A 10 4.22 -5.02 -10.73
C THR A 10 5.07 -3.83 -10.33
N VAL A 11 6.34 -4.10 -10.05
CA VAL A 11 7.31 -3.08 -9.70
C VAL A 11 8.47 -3.20 -10.67
N ARG A 12 8.74 -2.15 -11.43
CA ARG A 12 9.82 -2.12 -12.42
C ARG A 12 9.77 -3.30 -13.40
N GLY A 13 8.55 -3.67 -13.83
CA GLY A 13 8.37 -4.78 -14.74
C GLY A 13 8.42 -6.16 -14.12
N VAL A 14 8.60 -6.25 -12.80
CA VAL A 14 8.64 -7.51 -12.08
C VAL A 14 7.39 -7.65 -11.23
N THR A 15 6.71 -8.78 -11.36
CA THR A 15 5.55 -9.09 -10.52
C THR A 15 6.03 -9.62 -9.17
N ILE A 16 5.62 -8.96 -8.11
CA ILE A 16 5.96 -9.36 -6.75
C ILE A 16 4.68 -9.56 -5.94
N ARG A 17 4.81 -10.31 -4.87
CA ARG A 17 3.75 -10.43 -3.86
C ARG A 17 3.98 -9.39 -2.78
N ALA A 18 2.92 -8.67 -2.42
CA ALA A 18 2.99 -7.68 -1.38
C ALA A 18 1.86 -7.87 -0.40
N GLN A 19 2.11 -7.57 0.86
CA GLN A 19 1.08 -7.54 1.88
C GLN A 19 0.48 -6.15 1.93
N LYS A 20 -0.83 -6.08 1.80
CA LYS A 20 -1.57 -4.83 1.85
C LYS A 20 -2.18 -4.66 3.22
N PHE A 21 -1.88 -3.55 3.87
CA PHE A 21 -2.50 -3.15 5.13
C PHE A 21 -3.37 -1.94 4.87
N VAL A 22 -4.58 -1.94 5.41
CA VAL A 22 -5.50 -0.82 5.28
C VAL A 22 -5.76 -0.27 6.67
N MET A 23 -5.57 1.03 6.83
CA MET A 23 -5.89 1.75 8.05
C MET A 23 -7.02 2.72 7.74
N THR A 24 -8.07 2.68 8.53
CA THR A 24 -9.21 3.58 8.37
C THR A 24 -9.28 4.54 9.55
N GLY A 25 -9.90 5.67 9.32
CA GLY A 25 -10.05 6.73 10.31
C GLY A 25 -10.31 8.04 9.57
N ASP A 26 -9.85 9.16 10.12
CA ASP A 26 -9.97 10.46 9.47
C ASP A 26 -9.19 10.51 8.16
N LEU A 27 -8.12 9.73 8.09
CA LEU A 27 -7.28 9.59 6.91
C LEU A 27 -7.15 8.11 6.60
N GLU A 28 -7.57 7.71 5.42
CA GLU A 28 -7.38 6.34 4.97
C GLU A 28 -5.96 6.16 4.46
N ARG A 29 -5.33 5.08 4.87
CA ARG A 29 -3.97 4.73 4.46
C ARG A 29 -3.93 3.31 3.96
N GLU A 30 -3.23 3.11 2.88
CA GLU A 30 -2.96 1.78 2.36
C GLU A 30 -1.44 1.64 2.25
N LEU A 31 -0.92 0.55 2.79
CA LEU A 31 0.51 0.30 2.84
C LEU A 31 0.77 -1.06 2.20
N TRP A 32 1.77 -1.13 1.35
CA TRP A 32 2.16 -2.39 0.71
C TRP A 32 3.60 -2.71 1.10
N TYR A 33 3.78 -3.89 1.66
CA TYR A 33 5.10 -4.41 2.04
C TYR A 33 5.40 -5.65 1.20
N ASP A 34 6.63 -5.80 0.74
CA ASP A 34 7.01 -6.98 0.00
C ASP A 34 7.24 -8.19 0.94
N SER A 35 7.64 -9.33 0.36
CA SER A 35 7.85 -10.55 1.15
C SER A 35 9.01 -10.44 2.13
N THR A 36 9.89 -9.47 1.97
CA THR A 36 11.00 -9.22 2.89
C THR A 36 10.64 -8.24 4.00
N GLY A 37 9.42 -7.68 3.95
CA GLY A 37 8.97 -6.72 4.94
C GLY A 37 9.32 -5.28 4.62
N MET A 38 9.81 -4.99 3.42
CA MET A 38 10.12 -3.63 3.00
C MET A 38 8.90 -2.95 2.42
N LEU A 39 8.71 -1.69 2.77
CA LEU A 39 7.62 -0.88 2.25
C LEU A 39 7.89 -0.57 0.78
N VAL A 40 6.95 -0.92 -0.10
CA VAL A 40 7.09 -0.70 -1.53
C VAL A 40 6.13 0.35 -2.08
N LYS A 41 5.03 0.59 -1.38
CA LYS A 41 4.04 1.58 -1.83
C LYS A 41 3.24 2.09 -0.64
N VAL A 42 2.88 3.36 -0.68
CA VAL A 42 2.00 4.00 0.28
C VAL A 42 0.97 4.82 -0.47
N ARG A 43 -0.27 4.75 -0.02
CA ARG A 43 -1.34 5.58 -0.57
C ARG A 43 -2.11 6.21 0.58
N PHE A 44 -2.36 7.51 0.45
CA PHE A 44 -3.20 8.26 1.39
C PHE A 44 -4.43 8.76 0.66
N SER A 45 -5.58 8.64 1.30
CA SER A 45 -6.84 9.17 0.77
C SER A 45 -7.51 10.01 1.84
N TRP A 46 -7.96 11.20 1.47
CA TRP A 46 -8.67 12.12 2.35
C TRP A 46 -10.16 12.12 2.02
N GLU A 47 -10.96 12.58 2.98
CA GLU A 47 -12.43 12.64 2.83
C GLU A 47 -12.87 13.50 1.67
N ASP A 48 -12.11 14.52 1.31
CA ASP A 48 -12.42 15.41 0.21
C ASP A 48 -12.16 14.80 -1.16
N GLY A 49 -11.70 13.56 -1.22
CA GLY A 49 -11.38 12.87 -2.46
C GLY A 49 -9.96 13.02 -2.92
N SER A 50 -9.13 13.74 -2.18
CA SER A 50 -7.71 13.88 -2.50
C SER A 50 -6.97 12.56 -2.26
N GLU A 51 -6.03 12.25 -3.12
CA GLU A 51 -5.18 11.07 -2.98
C GLU A 51 -3.73 11.43 -3.17
N LEU A 52 -2.87 10.75 -2.44
CA LEU A 52 -1.43 10.89 -2.58
C LEU A 52 -0.82 9.50 -2.56
N GLN A 53 0.01 9.20 -3.56
CA GLN A 53 0.64 7.89 -3.69
C GLN A 53 2.14 8.05 -3.78
N PHE A 54 2.85 7.18 -3.09
CA PHE A 54 4.30 7.10 -3.14
C PHE A 54 4.72 5.68 -3.47
N ARG A 55 5.73 5.57 -4.33
CA ARG A 55 6.40 4.31 -4.61
C ARG A 55 7.80 4.40 -4.05
N MET A 56 8.16 3.39 -3.29
CA MET A 56 9.42 3.38 -2.54
C MET A 56 10.54 2.59 -3.23
N LEU A 57 10.46 2.44 -4.51
CA LEU A 57 11.49 1.67 -5.24
C LEU A 57 12.17 2.49 -6.31
#